data_b3e635f57a5dd9b65d139df20aff6a48
#
_entry.id   b3e635f57a5dd9b65d139df20aff6a48
#
_cell.length_a   1.000
_cell.length_b   1.000
_cell.length_c   1.000
_cell.angle_alpha   90.00
_cell.angle_beta   90.00
_cell.angle_gamma   90.00
#
_symmetry.space_group_name_H-M   'P 1'
#
loop_
_entity.id
_entity.type
_entity.pdbx_description
1 polymer ?
#
loop_
_entity_poly.entity_id
_entity_poly.type
_entity_poly.pdbx_seq_one_letter_code
_entity_poly.pdbx_strand_id
1 'polypeptide(L)'
;MENFQQELKSMLSLSGRMNRRSYFMNLLMIFGIGYIGGVSISLAYVSKFFWVLGWLIIGYSVIRELAIASRRIHDLNGPTYLAIFYIAAAIIALFAPTLAKVMLLVKVGLILMPGDKDNNTYGERPASMIVV
;
A
#
# COMPACT_ATOMS: atom_id res chain seq x y z
N MET A 1 8.00 2.17 -24.18
CA MET A 1 6.89 1.36 -23.64
C MET A 1 7.35 0.24 -22.72
N GLU A 2 8.42 -0.45 -23.02
CA GLU A 2 8.95 -1.52 -22.14
C GLU A 2 9.31 -1.01 -20.75
N ASN A 3 9.95 0.15 -20.63
CA ASN A 3 10.30 0.77 -19.34
C ASN A 3 9.06 1.08 -18.49
N PHE A 4 7.99 1.57 -19.11
CA PHE A 4 6.73 1.86 -18.40
C PHE A 4 6.06 0.60 -17.86
N GLN A 5 6.06 -0.48 -18.64
CA GLN A 5 5.52 -1.77 -18.18
C GLN A 5 6.36 -2.37 -17.05
N GLN A 6 7.69 -2.22 -17.11
CA GLN A 6 8.57 -2.68 -16.04
C GLN A 6 8.35 -1.86 -14.76
N GLU A 7 8.19 -0.55 -14.87
CA GLU A 7 7.85 0.30 -13.72
C GLU A 7 6.52 -0.08 -13.09
N LEU A 8 5.47 -0.30 -13.89
CA LEU A 8 4.19 -0.77 -13.38
C LEU A 8 4.29 -2.11 -12.66
N LYS A 9 5.04 -3.06 -13.24
CA LYS A 9 5.27 -4.36 -12.60
C LYS A 9 6.00 -4.21 -11.28
N SER A 10 7.01 -3.35 -11.21
CA SER A 10 7.76 -3.11 -9.97
C SER A 10 6.88 -2.46 -8.90
N MET A 11 6.01 -1.53 -9.28
CA MET A 11 5.09 -0.87 -8.37
C MET A 11 4.05 -1.81 -7.76
N LEU A 12 3.61 -2.82 -8.51
CA LEU A 12 2.59 -3.78 -8.08
C LEU A 12 3.18 -5.09 -7.57
N SER A 13 4.51 -5.21 -7.53
CA SER A 13 5.18 -6.43 -7.07
C SER A 13 4.99 -6.65 -5.58
N LEU A 14 4.62 -7.89 -5.22
CA LEU A 14 4.55 -8.35 -3.83
C LEU A 14 5.90 -8.86 -3.32
N SER A 15 6.89 -9.03 -4.20
CA SER A 15 8.21 -9.54 -3.86
C SER A 15 9.19 -8.43 -3.52
N GLY A 16 10.25 -8.77 -2.78
CA GLY A 16 11.29 -7.84 -2.38
C GLY A 16 11.05 -7.20 -1.03
N ARG A 17 11.85 -6.20 -0.70
CA ARG A 17 11.84 -5.48 0.57
C ARG A 17 11.67 -3.99 0.32
N MET A 18 11.11 -3.28 1.31
CA MET A 18 10.94 -1.83 1.25
C MET A 18 11.34 -1.22 2.60
N ASN A 19 12.20 -0.20 2.58
CA ASN A 19 12.57 0.50 3.78
C ASN A 19 11.41 1.40 4.30
N ARG A 20 11.49 1.81 5.56
CA ARG A 20 10.45 2.61 6.21
C ARG A 20 10.17 3.96 5.52
N ARG A 21 11.21 4.60 4.98
CA ARG A 21 11.07 5.89 4.29
C ARG A 21 10.31 5.75 2.98
N SER A 22 10.68 4.77 2.17
CA SER A 22 9.96 4.46 0.92
C SER A 22 8.52 4.03 1.19
N TYR A 23 8.29 3.22 2.23
CA TYR A 23 6.96 2.83 2.64
C TYR A 23 6.10 4.04 3.01
N PHE A 24 6.62 4.94 3.83
CA PHE A 24 5.91 6.15 4.23
C PHE A 24 5.56 7.04 3.03
N MET A 25 6.51 7.28 2.13
CA MET A 25 6.27 8.10 0.94
C MET A 25 5.24 7.49 -0.01
N ASN A 26 5.31 6.17 -0.22
CA ASN A 26 4.32 5.47 -1.03
C ASN A 26 2.94 5.49 -0.36
N LEU A 27 2.88 5.36 0.95
CA LEU A 27 1.62 5.42 1.70
C LEU A 27 0.96 6.79 1.56
N LEU A 28 1.72 7.88 1.63
CA LEU A 28 1.21 9.24 1.38
C LEU A 28 0.63 9.38 -0.03
N MET A 29 1.31 8.84 -1.04
CA MET A 29 0.80 8.85 -2.42
C MET A 29 -0.50 8.04 -2.54
N ILE A 30 -0.58 6.89 -1.91
CA ILE A 30 -1.78 6.03 -1.91
C ILE A 30 -2.95 6.74 -1.24
N PHE A 31 -2.72 7.42 -0.13
CA PHE A 31 -3.76 8.23 0.52
C PHE A 31 -4.27 9.34 -0.39
N GLY A 32 -3.39 10.04 -1.10
CA GLY A 32 -3.78 11.06 -2.06
C GLY A 32 -4.64 10.50 -3.20
N ILE A 33 -4.23 9.37 -3.76
CA ILE A 33 -4.98 8.68 -4.83
C ILE A 33 -6.35 8.20 -4.30
N GLY A 34 -6.38 7.58 -3.12
CA GLY A 34 -7.61 7.12 -2.48
C GLY A 34 -8.58 8.27 -2.18
N TYR A 35 -8.05 9.42 -1.75
CA TYR A 35 -8.85 10.63 -1.54
C TYR A 35 -9.50 11.11 -2.84
N ILE A 36 -8.76 11.14 -3.94
CA ILE A 36 -9.31 11.48 -5.28
C ILE A 36 -10.41 10.50 -5.66
N GLY A 37 -10.22 9.19 -5.40
CA GLY A 37 -11.26 8.18 -5.61
C GLY A 37 -12.52 8.46 -4.79
N GLY A 38 -12.38 8.80 -3.52
CA GLY A 38 -13.49 9.15 -2.64
C GLY A 38 -14.25 10.39 -3.11
N VAL A 39 -13.53 11.44 -3.52
CA VAL A 39 -14.13 12.64 -4.11
C VAL A 39 -14.89 12.30 -5.38
N SER A 40 -14.33 11.45 -6.24
CA SER A 40 -15.01 11.02 -7.47
C SER A 40 -16.31 10.29 -7.15
N ILE A 41 -16.32 9.38 -6.18
CA ILE A 41 -17.55 8.71 -5.74
C ILE A 41 -18.60 9.72 -5.23
N SER A 42 -18.15 10.74 -4.51
CA SER A 42 -19.04 11.80 -4.01
C SER A 42 -19.71 12.58 -5.13
N LEU A 43 -19.14 12.61 -6.33
CA LEU A 43 -19.70 13.24 -7.52
C LEU A 43 -20.64 12.33 -8.32
N ALA A 44 -21.00 11.16 -7.80
CA ALA A 44 -21.89 10.21 -8.45
C ALA A 44 -23.28 10.78 -8.74
N TYR A 45 -23.71 11.78 -7.97
CA TYR A 45 -24.97 12.50 -8.23
C TYR A 45 -24.97 13.32 -9.53
N VAL A 46 -23.77 13.69 -10.01
CA VAL A 46 -23.62 14.40 -11.30
C VAL A 46 -23.66 13.40 -12.46
N SER A 47 -22.93 12.28 -12.32
CA SER A 47 -22.87 11.24 -13.35
C SER A 47 -22.40 9.92 -12.74
N LYS A 48 -22.98 8.81 -13.20
CA LYS A 48 -22.53 7.46 -12.86
C LYS A 48 -21.08 7.20 -13.30
N PHE A 49 -20.57 7.94 -14.26
CA PHE A 49 -19.17 7.88 -14.67
C PHE A 49 -18.24 8.13 -13.47
N PHE A 50 -18.52 9.14 -12.65
CA PHE A 50 -17.71 9.45 -11.49
C PHE A 50 -17.76 8.34 -10.41
N TRP A 51 -18.89 7.66 -10.29
CA TRP A 51 -19.02 6.52 -9.40
C TRP A 51 -18.10 5.36 -9.83
N VAL A 52 -18.16 4.98 -11.10
CA VAL A 52 -17.31 3.91 -11.65
C VAL A 52 -15.85 4.29 -11.57
N LEU A 53 -15.50 5.51 -11.98
CA LEU A 53 -14.12 6.01 -11.93
C LEU A 53 -13.56 5.98 -10.50
N GLY A 54 -14.34 6.43 -9.52
CA GLY A 54 -13.94 6.46 -8.13
C GLY A 54 -13.63 5.07 -7.57
N TRP A 55 -14.46 4.07 -7.88
CA TRP A 55 -14.21 2.69 -7.46
C TRP A 55 -13.00 2.07 -8.14
N LEU A 56 -12.74 2.40 -9.40
CA LEU A 56 -11.51 1.97 -10.09
C LEU A 56 -10.26 2.57 -9.43
N ILE A 57 -10.30 3.84 -9.06
CA ILE A 57 -9.19 4.51 -8.36
C ILE A 57 -8.96 3.89 -6.98
N ILE A 58 -10.02 3.64 -6.21
CA ILE A 58 -9.91 2.98 -4.90
C ILE A 58 -9.37 1.57 -5.04
N GLY A 59 -9.85 0.79 -6.00
CA GLY A 59 -9.33 -0.55 -6.28
C GLY A 59 -7.83 -0.54 -6.59
N TYR A 60 -7.39 0.38 -7.41
CA TYR A 60 -5.96 0.57 -7.67
C TYR A 60 -5.17 0.90 -6.39
N SER A 61 -5.71 1.80 -5.55
CA SER A 61 -5.09 2.17 -4.27
C SER A 61 -4.92 0.96 -3.34
N VAL A 62 -5.94 0.10 -3.27
CA VAL A 62 -5.91 -1.13 -2.45
C VAL A 62 -4.82 -2.09 -2.96
N ILE A 63 -4.72 -2.30 -4.27
CA ILE A 63 -3.70 -3.16 -4.87
C ILE A 63 -2.29 -2.60 -4.59
N ARG A 64 -2.10 -1.30 -4.72
CA ARG A 64 -0.85 -0.64 -4.40
C ARG A 64 -0.50 -0.76 -2.92
N GLU A 65 -1.47 -0.60 -2.03
CA GLU A 65 -1.26 -0.75 -0.59
C GLU A 65 -0.85 -2.19 -0.23
N LEU A 66 -1.47 -3.19 -0.85
CA LEU A 66 -1.05 -4.58 -0.68
C LEU A 66 0.41 -4.78 -1.09
N ALA A 67 0.82 -4.25 -2.23
CA ALA A 67 2.19 -4.37 -2.73
C ALA A 67 3.21 -3.75 -1.77
N ILE A 68 2.98 -2.53 -1.32
CA ILE A 68 3.92 -1.87 -0.39
C ILE A 68 3.91 -2.50 0.99
N ALA A 69 2.75 -2.93 1.50
CA ALA A 69 2.64 -3.61 2.78
C ALA A 69 3.39 -4.95 2.75
N SER A 70 3.26 -5.72 1.68
CA SER A 70 4.00 -6.97 1.50
C SER A 70 5.51 -6.73 1.54
N ARG A 71 6.01 -5.80 0.77
CA ARG A 71 7.44 -5.47 0.74
C ARG A 71 7.95 -4.91 2.07
N ARG A 72 7.12 -4.16 2.78
CA ARG A 72 7.48 -3.65 4.10
C ARG A 72 7.52 -4.76 5.14
N ILE A 73 6.56 -5.68 5.12
CA ILE A 73 6.54 -6.85 5.99
C ILE A 73 7.74 -7.75 5.68
N HIS A 74 8.13 -7.90 4.42
CA HIS A 74 9.35 -8.62 4.03
C HIS A 74 10.62 -7.98 4.59
N ASP A 75 10.67 -6.65 4.67
CA ASP A 75 11.80 -5.93 5.29
C ASP A 75 11.93 -6.24 6.79
N LEU A 76 10.82 -6.56 7.44
CA LEU A 76 10.76 -7.04 8.84
C LEU A 76 10.91 -8.57 8.96
N ASN A 77 11.23 -9.25 7.85
CA ASN A 77 11.30 -10.72 7.76
C ASN A 77 9.98 -11.43 8.04
N GLY A 78 8.86 -10.76 7.79
CA GLY A 78 7.52 -11.35 7.92
C GLY A 78 7.05 -11.99 6.62
N PRO A 79 6.15 -13.00 6.69
CA PRO A 79 5.66 -13.70 5.51
C PRO A 79 4.60 -12.89 4.74
N THR A 80 4.46 -13.17 3.43
CA THR A 80 3.52 -12.47 2.54
C THR A 80 2.06 -12.60 3.00
N TYR A 81 1.68 -13.73 3.62
CA TYR A 81 0.29 -13.92 4.07
C TYR A 81 -0.15 -12.87 5.11
N LEU A 82 0.78 -12.28 5.87
CA LEU A 82 0.46 -11.17 6.79
C LEU A 82 -0.03 -9.93 6.04
N ALA A 83 0.52 -9.67 4.85
CA ALA A 83 0.05 -8.58 4.00
C ALA A 83 -1.37 -8.83 3.48
N ILE A 84 -1.70 -10.07 3.17
CA ILE A 84 -3.05 -10.45 2.74
C ILE A 84 -4.05 -10.24 3.87
N PHE A 85 -3.74 -10.68 5.09
CA PHE A 85 -4.58 -10.41 6.27
C PHE A 85 -4.70 -8.91 6.57
N TYR A 86 -3.60 -8.17 6.43
CA TYR A 86 -3.58 -6.72 6.60
C TYR A 86 -4.57 -6.04 5.64
N ILE A 87 -4.54 -6.39 4.36
CA ILE A 87 -5.45 -5.81 3.36
C ILE A 87 -6.90 -6.23 3.61
N ALA A 88 -7.16 -7.48 3.96
CA ALA A 88 -8.50 -7.93 4.32
C ALA A 88 -9.06 -7.12 5.50
N ALA A 89 -8.26 -6.92 6.54
CA ALA A 89 -8.62 -6.09 7.69
C ALA A 89 -8.83 -4.62 7.30
N ALA A 90 -8.00 -4.08 6.39
CA ALA A 90 -8.14 -2.71 5.90
C ALA A 90 -9.45 -2.49 5.13
N ILE A 91 -9.85 -3.47 4.32
CA ILE A 91 -11.14 -3.43 3.60
C ILE A 91 -12.31 -3.48 4.59
N ILE A 92 -12.26 -4.37 5.56
CA ILE A 92 -13.30 -4.45 6.61
C ILE A 92 -13.36 -3.16 7.44
N ALA A 93 -12.22 -2.53 7.67
CA ALA A 93 -12.11 -1.27 8.41
C ALA A 93 -12.86 -0.10 7.73
N LEU A 94 -13.11 -0.17 6.42
CA LEU A 94 -13.95 0.83 5.74
C LEU A 94 -15.39 0.87 6.31
N PHE A 95 -15.84 -0.23 6.90
CA PHE A 95 -17.19 -0.37 7.46
C PHE A 95 -17.19 -0.45 9.00
N ALA A 96 -16.02 -0.46 9.64
CA ALA A 96 -15.86 -0.65 11.07
C ALA A 96 -14.89 0.41 11.65
N PRO A 97 -15.40 1.52 12.22
CA PRO A 97 -14.55 2.63 12.70
C PRO A 97 -13.52 2.22 13.76
N THR A 98 -13.86 1.29 14.65
CA THR A 98 -12.90 0.79 15.66
C THR A 98 -11.74 0.07 15.02
N LEU A 99 -12.02 -0.79 14.03
CA LEU A 99 -10.97 -1.49 13.27
C LEU A 99 -10.12 -0.51 12.46
N ALA A 100 -10.71 0.56 11.93
CA ALA A 100 -9.98 1.61 11.22
C ALA A 100 -8.91 2.26 12.11
N LYS A 101 -9.22 2.51 13.38
CA LYS A 101 -8.25 3.04 14.37
C LYS A 101 -7.11 2.04 14.63
N VAL A 102 -7.43 0.76 14.78
CA VAL A 102 -6.42 -0.30 14.94
C VAL A 102 -5.52 -0.37 13.71
N MET A 103 -6.09 -0.32 12.51
CA MET A 103 -5.33 -0.35 11.27
C MET A 103 -4.41 0.87 11.12
N LEU A 104 -4.84 2.04 11.58
CA LEU A 104 -4.00 3.22 11.61
C LEU A 104 -2.76 3.01 12.52
N LEU A 105 -2.95 2.40 13.69
CA LEU A 105 -1.84 2.04 14.59
C LEU A 105 -0.89 1.04 13.94
N VAL A 106 -1.41 0.04 13.23
CA VAL A 106 -0.59 -0.92 12.47
C VAL A 106 0.25 -0.21 11.41
N LYS A 107 -0.33 0.72 10.66
CA LYS A 107 0.40 1.53 9.66
C LYS A 107 1.51 2.35 10.29
N VAL A 108 1.23 3.00 11.42
CA VAL A 108 2.24 3.75 12.18
C VAL A 108 3.37 2.82 12.64
N GLY A 109 3.04 1.64 13.14
CA GLY A 109 4.03 0.62 13.51
C GLY A 109 4.94 0.24 12.35
N LEU A 110 4.36 -0.03 11.17
CA LEU A 110 5.14 -0.36 9.97
C LEU A 110 6.05 0.78 9.50
N ILE A 111 5.68 2.04 9.76
CA ILE A 111 6.52 3.21 9.47
C ILE A 111 7.68 3.31 10.46
N LEU A 112 7.44 3.08 11.73
CA LEU A 112 8.41 3.33 12.80
C LEU A 112 9.35 2.17 13.05
N MET A 113 8.93 0.93 12.85
CA MET A 113 9.76 -0.25 13.11
C MET A 113 10.96 -0.28 12.17
N PRO A 114 12.19 -0.50 12.69
CA PRO A 114 13.35 -0.72 11.84
C PRO A 114 13.23 -2.07 11.14
N GLY A 115 13.60 -2.13 9.86
CA GLY A 115 13.72 -3.39 9.13
C GLY A 115 14.96 -4.17 9.55
N ASP A 116 15.09 -5.40 9.04
CA ASP A 116 16.29 -6.20 9.24
C ASP A 116 17.53 -5.46 8.74
N LYS A 117 18.59 -5.46 9.55
CA LYS A 117 19.85 -4.77 9.24
C LYS A 117 20.62 -5.46 8.13
N ASP A 118 20.50 -6.78 8.05
CA ASP A 118 21.21 -7.64 7.10
C ASP A 118 20.27 -8.17 6.01
N ASN A 119 20.81 -8.91 5.07
CA ASN A 119 20.02 -9.66 4.11
C ASN A 119 19.14 -10.68 4.86
N ASN A 120 17.90 -10.84 4.41
CA ASN A 120 16.97 -11.80 4.99
C ASN A 120 16.40 -12.74 3.91
N THR A 121 15.41 -13.56 4.28
CA THR A 121 14.75 -14.51 3.38
C THR A 121 14.23 -13.87 2.10
N TYR A 122 13.90 -12.57 2.11
CA TYR A 122 13.25 -11.86 1.01
C TYR A 122 14.22 -11.01 0.17
N GLY A 123 15.50 -11.05 0.45
CA GLY A 123 16.52 -10.39 -0.35
C GLY A 123 17.45 -9.48 0.44
N GLU A 124 18.16 -8.63 -0.30
CA GLU A 124 19.11 -7.68 0.24
C GLU A 124 18.43 -6.52 0.96
N ARG A 125 19.13 -5.95 1.93
CA ARG A 125 18.67 -4.75 2.62
C ARG A 125 18.47 -3.61 1.61
N PRO A 126 17.29 -2.94 1.60
CA PRO A 126 17.08 -1.80 0.71
C PRO A 126 18.05 -0.66 1.01
N ALA A 127 18.45 0.06 -0.02
CA ALA A 127 19.21 1.30 0.13
C ALA A 127 18.40 2.33 0.94
N SER A 128 19.11 3.27 1.61
CA SER A 128 18.46 4.34 2.38
C SER A 128 17.70 5.35 1.52
N MET A 129 17.86 5.31 0.20
CA MET A 129 17.15 6.17 -0.74
C MET A 129 15.70 5.72 -0.95
N ILE A 130 14.84 6.67 -1.32
CA ILE A 130 13.46 6.38 -1.70
C ILE A 130 13.48 5.60 -3.01
N VAL A 131 13.02 4.35 -2.96
CA VAL A 131 12.82 3.51 -4.15
C VAL A 131 11.32 3.32 -4.31
N VAL A 132 10.83 3.67 -5.46
CA VAL A 132 9.42 3.51 -5.81
C VAL A 132 9.13 2.09 -6.25
#